data_0901d5003f5dfafe438dccaf55ccc468
#
_entry.id   0901d5003f5dfafe438dccaf55ccc468
#
_cell.length_a   1.000
_cell.length_b   1.000
_cell.length_c   1.000
_cell.angle_alpha   90.00
_cell.angle_beta   90.00
_cell.angle_gamma   90.00
#
_symmetry.space_group_name_H-M   'P 1'
#
loop_
_entity.id
_entity.type
_entity.pdbx_description
1 polymer ?
#
loop_
_entity_poly.entity_id
_entity_poly.type
_entity_poly.pdbx_seq_one_letter_code
_entity_poly.pdbx_strand_id
1 'polypeptide(L)'
;ATPLKISSKKKEHKAPQKKPKPVPLNFIRDEKQALIDSISDHYEPLHDIENGDELFYIRQGHSPDVLKKLRKGYWVVQKSIDLHGMISDEAKAYVVHFIAECKKNNIRCVRIVHGKGYNSKNKEPILKNKLKHWLAQKEEVIAYAQARAHDGGSGAVIVLLTAH
;
A
#
# COMPACT_ATOMS: atom_id res chain seq x y z
N ALA A 1 16.85 -13.65 -52.05
CA ALA A 1 16.64 -13.51 -51.54
C ALA A 1 16.34 -12.89 -50.71
N THR A 2 16.30 -12.83 -50.60
CA THR A 2 16.07 -12.42 -49.92
C THR A 2 15.60 -12.11 -49.05
N PRO A 3 15.40 -12.11 -48.69
CA PRO A 3 14.77 -11.74 -47.84
C PRO A 3 14.85 -11.20 -46.83
N LEU A 4 14.98 -11.22 -46.86
CA LEU A 4 14.93 -10.79 -45.95
C LEU A 4 14.61 -10.08 -45.35
N LYS A 5 14.57 -10.22 -45.59
CA LYS A 5 14.23 -9.65 -44.98
C LYS A 5 13.69 -9.31 -44.31
N ILE A 6 13.43 -9.43 -44.36
CA ILE A 6 12.78 -9.27 -43.63
C ILE A 6 12.80 -9.12 -42.65
N SER A 7 13.11 -9.22 -42.55
CA SER A 7 13.01 -9.21 -41.52
C SER A 7 13.01 -8.39 -40.92
N SER A 8 13.08 -8.17 -41.07
CA SER A 8 12.99 -7.51 -40.42
C SER A 8 12.25 -6.97 -39.94
N LYS A 9 11.90 -7.14 -40.04
CA LYS A 9 11.17 -6.77 -39.51
C LYS A 9 10.79 -6.75 -38.58
N LYS A 10 10.71 -6.91 -38.35
CA LYS A 10 10.29 -6.93 -37.39
C LYS A 10 10.46 -6.32 -36.52
N LYS A 11 10.74 -5.89 -36.40
CA LYS A 11 10.92 -5.29 -35.57
C LYS A 11 10.38 -4.31 -35.28
N GLU A 12 9.96 -4.15 -35.59
CA GLU A 12 9.33 -3.44 -35.28
C GLU A 12 8.64 -3.34 -34.69
N HIS A 13 8.48 -3.93 -34.56
CA HIS A 13 7.73 -3.93 -33.85
C HIS A 13 7.59 -3.64 -32.90
N LYS A 14 8.28 -3.90 -32.73
CA LYS A 14 7.95 -3.41 -31.90
C LYS A 14 7.31 -2.47 -32.18
N ALA A 15 6.48 -2.93 -32.52
CA ALA A 15 5.68 -1.86 -32.76
C ALA A 15 5.83 -0.96 -31.63
N PRO A 16 6.27 0.12 -31.86
CA PRO A 16 6.39 1.05 -30.79
C PRO A 16 5.04 1.27 -30.23
N GLN A 17 4.93 1.07 -28.96
CA GLN A 17 3.77 1.46 -28.33
C GLN A 17 3.60 2.93 -28.49
N LYS A 18 2.41 3.35 -28.78
CA LYS A 18 2.14 4.75 -28.78
C LYS A 18 2.39 5.28 -27.40
N LYS A 19 3.16 6.31 -27.30
CA LYS A 19 3.35 6.98 -26.04
C LYS A 19 2.06 7.68 -25.68
N PRO A 20 1.66 7.66 -24.42
CA PRO A 20 0.50 8.41 -24.00
C PRO A 20 0.73 9.90 -24.27
N LYS A 21 -0.34 10.64 -24.43
CA LYS A 21 -0.24 12.06 -24.59
C LYS A 21 0.46 12.67 -23.37
N PRO A 22 1.33 13.62 -23.58
CA PRO A 22 1.95 14.27 -22.44
C PRO A 22 0.92 14.98 -21.60
N VAL A 23 1.08 14.87 -20.29
CA VAL A 23 0.24 15.55 -19.33
C VAL A 23 1.13 16.56 -18.61
N PRO A 24 0.63 17.78 -18.37
CA PRO A 24 1.46 18.74 -17.67
C PRO A 24 1.95 18.18 -16.34
N LEU A 25 3.23 18.31 -16.11
CA LEU A 25 3.85 17.78 -14.91
C LEU A 25 3.22 18.37 -13.66
N ASN A 26 2.89 19.66 -13.67
CA ASN A 26 2.28 20.32 -12.53
C ASN A 26 0.92 19.75 -12.20
N PHE A 27 0.14 19.40 -13.22
CA PHE A 27 -1.17 18.79 -13.00
C PHE A 27 -1.03 17.44 -12.27
N ILE A 28 -0.08 16.62 -12.72
CA ILE A 28 0.17 15.33 -12.10
C ILE A 28 0.61 15.50 -10.65
N ARG A 29 1.52 16.44 -10.41
CA ARG A 29 1.99 16.72 -9.06
C ARG A 29 0.87 17.19 -8.15
N ASP A 30 0.00 18.07 -8.67
CA ASP A 30 -1.08 18.64 -7.87
C ASP A 30 -2.08 17.57 -7.48
N GLU A 31 -2.41 16.66 -8.39
CA GLU A 31 -3.31 15.56 -8.08
C GLU A 31 -2.73 14.65 -7.02
N LYS A 32 -1.47 14.28 -7.18
CA LYS A 32 -0.80 13.41 -6.22
C LYS A 32 -0.67 14.08 -4.86
N GLN A 33 -0.32 15.35 -4.87
CA GLN A 33 -0.14 16.09 -3.63
C GLN A 33 -1.47 16.25 -2.89
N ALA A 34 -2.56 16.52 -3.61
CA ALA A 34 -3.86 16.62 -3.01
C ALA A 34 -4.27 15.32 -2.33
N LEU A 35 -3.97 14.19 -2.97
CA LEU A 35 -4.27 12.89 -2.42
C LEU A 35 -3.49 12.64 -1.13
N ILE A 36 -2.22 13.00 -1.11
CA ILE A 36 -1.37 12.86 0.06
C ILE A 36 -1.80 13.81 1.16
N ASP A 37 -2.07 15.06 0.82
CA ASP A 37 -2.43 16.09 1.80
C ASP A 37 -3.76 15.81 2.49
N SER A 38 -4.61 15.01 1.87
CA SER A 38 -5.89 14.65 2.47
C SER A 38 -5.73 13.71 3.66
N ILE A 39 -4.53 13.17 3.87
CA ILE A 39 -4.27 12.18 4.93
C ILE A 39 -3.55 12.86 6.08
N SER A 40 -4.11 12.73 7.29
CA SER A 40 -3.51 13.28 8.50
C SER A 40 -2.62 12.24 9.18
N ASP A 41 -1.54 12.69 9.79
CA ASP A 41 -0.67 11.81 10.57
C ASP A 41 -1.22 11.55 11.98
N HIS A 42 -2.27 12.26 12.36
CA HIS A 42 -2.78 12.23 13.75
C HIS A 42 -4.24 11.83 13.85
N TYR A 43 -4.77 11.22 12.80
CA TYR A 43 -6.16 10.76 12.80
C TYR A 43 -6.32 9.60 13.78
N GLU A 44 -7.32 9.68 14.65
CA GLU A 44 -7.61 8.62 15.62
C GLU A 44 -8.93 7.96 15.24
N PRO A 45 -8.88 6.81 14.61
CA PRO A 45 -10.11 6.13 14.22
C PRO A 45 -10.84 5.59 15.44
N LEU A 46 -12.18 5.68 15.40
CA LEU A 46 -13.01 5.24 16.52
C LEU A 46 -12.92 3.75 16.77
N HIS A 47 -12.57 2.98 15.75
CA HIS A 47 -12.56 1.53 15.83
C HIS A 47 -11.16 0.95 15.74
N ASP A 48 -10.17 1.78 16.07
CA ASP A 48 -8.79 1.33 16.14
C ASP A 48 -8.61 0.59 17.45
N ILE A 49 -8.21 -0.64 17.35
CA ILE A 49 -8.01 -1.49 18.53
C ILE A 49 -6.53 -1.86 18.58
N GLU A 50 -5.91 -1.56 19.70
CA GLU A 50 -4.52 -1.93 19.94
C GLU A 50 -4.44 -2.77 21.19
N ASN A 51 -3.66 -3.81 21.11
CA ASN A 51 -3.39 -4.64 22.26
C ASN A 51 -1.88 -4.69 22.42
N GLY A 52 -1.36 -3.82 23.27
CA GLY A 52 0.08 -3.65 23.40
C GLY A 52 0.62 -3.03 22.12
N ASP A 53 1.59 -3.70 21.52
CA ASP A 53 2.23 -3.20 20.30
C ASP A 53 1.59 -3.75 19.03
N GLU A 54 0.58 -4.58 19.19
CA GLU A 54 -0.03 -5.22 18.04
C GLU A 54 -1.08 -4.29 17.42
N LEU A 55 -0.99 -4.08 16.10
CA LEU A 55 -1.94 -3.25 15.39
C LEU A 55 -3.04 -4.11 14.80
N PHE A 56 -4.29 -3.69 14.96
CA PHE A 56 -5.38 -4.23 14.16
C PHE A 56 -6.53 -3.25 14.15
N TYR A 57 -7.31 -3.31 13.08
CA TYR A 57 -8.36 -2.33 12.82
C TYR A 57 -9.40 -2.97 11.89
N ILE A 58 -10.64 -2.65 12.14
CA ILE A 58 -11.75 -3.00 11.25
C ILE A 58 -12.62 -1.77 11.09
N ARG A 59 -12.94 -1.45 9.84
CA ARG A 59 -13.76 -0.27 9.54
C ARG A 59 -15.19 -0.52 9.97
N GLN A 60 -15.82 0.50 10.49
CA GLN A 60 -17.23 0.43 10.91
C GLN A 60 -18.07 -0.06 9.75
N GLY A 61 -19.04 -0.93 10.03
CA GLY A 61 -19.91 -1.49 9.01
C GLY A 61 -19.47 -2.86 8.53
N HIS A 62 -18.33 -3.34 8.97
CA HIS A 62 -17.84 -4.68 8.63
C HIS A 62 -17.84 -5.58 9.85
N SER A 63 -18.07 -6.86 9.61
CA SER A 63 -18.13 -7.84 10.68
C SER A 63 -16.75 -8.08 11.30
N PRO A 64 -16.67 -8.23 12.63
CA PRO A 64 -15.42 -8.62 13.27
C PRO A 64 -14.82 -9.92 12.73
N ASP A 65 -15.62 -10.77 12.09
CA ASP A 65 -15.11 -11.99 11.48
C ASP A 65 -14.10 -11.72 10.37
N VAL A 66 -14.25 -10.57 9.71
CA VAL A 66 -13.29 -10.16 8.66
C VAL A 66 -11.89 -10.04 9.27
N LEU A 67 -11.80 -9.40 10.43
CA LEU A 67 -10.52 -9.23 11.10
C LEU A 67 -9.92 -10.57 11.53
N LYS A 68 -10.75 -11.46 12.06
CA LYS A 68 -10.31 -12.80 12.43
C LYS A 68 -9.74 -13.54 11.24
N LYS A 69 -10.45 -13.50 10.11
CA LYS A 69 -10.01 -14.17 8.91
C LYS A 69 -8.69 -13.58 8.40
N LEU A 70 -8.58 -12.25 8.46
CA LEU A 70 -7.36 -11.58 8.01
C LEU A 70 -6.18 -12.03 8.85
N ARG A 71 -6.35 -12.09 10.15
CA ARG A 71 -5.28 -12.51 11.07
C ARG A 71 -4.88 -13.96 10.86
N LYS A 72 -5.80 -14.79 10.39
CA LYS A 72 -5.52 -16.22 10.14
C LYS A 72 -4.98 -16.48 8.74
N GLY A 73 -4.89 -15.45 7.91
CA GLY A 73 -4.36 -15.63 6.56
C GLY A 73 -5.37 -16.14 5.56
N TYR A 74 -6.65 -15.88 5.79
CA TYR A 74 -7.70 -16.32 4.89
C TYR A 74 -7.50 -15.80 3.47
N TRP A 75 -7.05 -14.54 3.33
CA TRP A 75 -6.77 -13.96 2.02
C TRP A 75 -5.29 -14.08 1.73
N VAL A 76 -4.99 -14.42 0.47
CA VAL A 76 -3.61 -14.51 0.01
C VAL A 76 -3.06 -13.10 -0.23
N VAL A 77 -1.87 -12.83 0.26
CA VAL A 77 -1.20 -11.55 0.02
C VAL A 77 -0.82 -11.49 -1.45
N GLN A 78 -1.35 -10.48 -2.14
CA GLN A 78 -1.14 -10.35 -3.58
C GLN A 78 0.00 -9.41 -3.95
N LYS A 79 0.28 -8.43 -3.09
CA LYS A 79 1.38 -7.49 -3.29
C LYS A 79 1.95 -7.08 -1.95
N SER A 80 3.19 -6.62 -1.99
CA SER A 80 3.88 -6.21 -0.77
C SER A 80 4.79 -5.04 -1.08
N ILE A 81 4.87 -4.09 -0.13
CA ILE A 81 5.85 -3.01 -0.21
C ILE A 81 6.60 -2.93 1.10
N ASP A 82 7.78 -2.35 1.04
CA ASP A 82 8.67 -2.23 2.19
C ASP A 82 9.01 -0.76 2.39
N LEU A 83 8.65 -0.24 3.55
CA LEU A 83 8.87 1.17 3.90
C LEU A 83 10.04 1.36 4.84
N HIS A 84 10.66 0.26 5.29
CA HIS A 84 11.67 0.41 6.34
C HIS A 84 12.80 1.32 5.86
N GLY A 85 13.28 2.14 6.76
CA GLY A 85 14.34 3.08 6.43
C GLY A 85 13.91 4.34 5.71
N MET A 86 12.65 4.42 5.29
CA MET A 86 12.15 5.63 4.63
C MET A 86 11.83 6.71 5.63
N ILE A 87 12.00 7.96 5.22
CA ILE A 87 11.49 9.06 6.02
C ILE A 87 9.97 9.12 5.88
N SER A 88 9.32 9.72 6.86
CA SER A 88 7.85 9.70 6.94
C SER A 88 7.17 10.22 5.69
N ASP A 89 7.64 11.33 5.15
CA ASP A 89 6.98 11.93 3.98
C ASP A 89 7.05 11.03 2.76
N GLU A 90 8.19 10.39 2.55
CA GLU A 90 8.36 9.45 1.45
C GLU A 90 7.48 8.22 1.63
N ALA A 91 7.45 7.70 2.86
CA ALA A 91 6.67 6.52 3.17
C ALA A 91 5.18 6.80 2.97
N LYS A 92 4.71 7.95 3.42
CA LYS A 92 3.31 8.34 3.27
C LYS A 92 2.91 8.40 1.80
N ALA A 93 3.72 9.06 0.99
CA ALA A 93 3.46 9.16 -0.44
C ALA A 93 3.42 7.77 -1.08
N TYR A 94 4.36 6.93 -0.71
CA TYR A 94 4.45 5.57 -1.25
C TYR A 94 3.19 4.77 -0.92
N VAL A 95 2.75 4.83 0.35
CA VAL A 95 1.55 4.10 0.78
C VAL A 95 0.31 4.59 0.04
N VAL A 96 0.14 5.90 -0.06
CA VAL A 96 -1.03 6.48 -0.72
C VAL A 96 -1.10 6.03 -2.17
N HIS A 97 0.02 6.08 -2.88
CA HIS A 97 0.08 5.64 -4.27
C HIS A 97 -0.12 4.15 -4.40
N PHE A 98 0.45 3.38 -3.50
CA PHE A 98 0.32 1.93 -3.51
C PHE A 98 -1.15 1.51 -3.36
N ILE A 99 -1.85 2.10 -2.39
CA ILE A 99 -3.26 1.79 -2.16
C ILE A 99 -4.10 2.14 -3.39
N ALA A 100 -3.86 3.31 -3.99
CA ALA A 100 -4.58 3.73 -5.18
C ALA A 100 -4.35 2.77 -6.34
N GLU A 101 -3.11 2.35 -6.53
CA GLU A 101 -2.75 1.41 -7.58
C GLU A 101 -3.40 0.05 -7.37
N CYS A 102 -3.40 -0.42 -6.12
CA CYS A 102 -4.03 -1.69 -5.79
C CYS A 102 -5.53 -1.67 -6.06
N LYS A 103 -6.19 -0.59 -5.70
CA LYS A 103 -7.62 -0.44 -5.95
C LYS A 103 -7.90 -0.48 -7.44
N LYS A 104 -7.11 0.22 -8.22
CA LYS A 104 -7.25 0.28 -9.67
C LYS A 104 -7.10 -1.11 -10.29
N ASN A 105 -6.25 -1.94 -9.73
CA ASN A 105 -5.95 -3.27 -10.28
C ASN A 105 -6.70 -4.40 -9.57
N ASN A 106 -7.70 -4.09 -8.77
CA ASN A 106 -8.54 -5.08 -8.08
C ASN A 106 -7.77 -5.98 -7.13
N ILE A 107 -6.72 -5.45 -6.51
CA ILE A 107 -5.95 -6.19 -5.54
C ILE A 107 -6.60 -6.00 -4.18
N ARG A 108 -6.83 -7.11 -3.45
CA ARG A 108 -7.58 -7.10 -2.22
C ARG A 108 -6.74 -7.22 -0.96
N CYS A 109 -5.67 -7.96 -1.02
CA CYS A 109 -4.89 -8.23 0.19
C CYS A 109 -3.42 -7.91 -0.07
N VAL A 110 -2.85 -7.06 0.76
CA VAL A 110 -1.48 -6.60 0.58
C VAL A 110 -0.74 -6.60 1.91
N ARG A 111 0.57 -6.60 1.83
CA ARG A 111 1.42 -6.52 3.00
C ARG A 111 2.26 -5.25 2.91
N ILE A 112 2.35 -4.55 4.02
CA ILE A 112 3.17 -3.35 4.12
C ILE A 112 4.17 -3.57 5.24
N VAL A 113 5.46 -3.58 4.90
CA VAL A 113 6.53 -3.75 5.87
C VAL A 113 6.97 -2.37 6.31
N HIS A 114 6.76 -2.07 7.58
CA HIS A 114 7.11 -0.75 8.14
C HIS A 114 8.38 -0.80 8.96
N GLY A 115 8.87 -1.99 9.27
CA GLY A 115 10.04 -2.18 10.08
C GLY A 115 9.70 -2.21 11.56
N LYS A 116 10.67 -2.64 12.35
CA LYS A 116 10.47 -2.78 13.80
C LYS A 116 10.99 -1.58 14.60
N GLY A 117 11.54 -0.58 13.90
CA GLY A 117 11.99 0.63 14.54
C GLY A 117 13.35 0.54 15.21
N TYR A 118 14.11 -0.52 14.97
CA TYR A 118 15.40 -0.70 15.62
C TYR A 118 16.41 0.39 15.27
N ASN A 119 16.27 0.97 14.08
CA ASN A 119 17.16 2.01 13.60
C ASN A 119 16.61 3.41 13.84
N SER A 120 15.44 3.52 14.48
CA SER A 120 14.85 4.80 14.76
C SER A 120 15.44 5.40 16.03
N LYS A 121 15.40 6.73 16.09
CA LYS A 121 15.78 7.42 17.31
C LYS A 121 14.89 6.93 18.45
N ASN A 122 15.49 6.62 19.57
CA ASN A 122 14.80 6.05 20.75
C ASN A 122 14.15 4.69 20.46
N LYS A 123 14.50 4.08 19.34
CA LYS A 123 14.00 2.76 18.94
C LYS A 123 12.48 2.69 18.92
N GLU A 124 11.84 3.79 18.59
CA GLU A 124 10.39 3.83 18.45
C GLU A 124 10.00 3.48 17.02
N PRO A 125 8.94 2.70 16.85
CA PRO A 125 8.49 2.33 15.51
C PRO A 125 7.68 3.45 14.88
N ILE A 126 8.36 4.49 14.44
CA ILE A 126 7.71 5.70 13.94
C ILE A 126 6.79 5.42 12.76
N LEU A 127 7.26 4.65 11.78
CA LEU A 127 6.44 4.37 10.61
C LEU A 127 5.22 3.51 10.97
N LYS A 128 5.38 2.58 11.89
CA LYS A 128 4.27 1.76 12.36
C LYS A 128 3.16 2.63 12.93
N ASN A 129 3.54 3.58 13.79
CA ASN A 129 2.56 4.46 14.44
C ASN A 129 1.86 5.38 13.45
N LYS A 130 2.58 5.87 12.46
CA LYS A 130 1.97 6.74 11.45
C LYS A 130 1.12 5.97 10.46
N LEU A 131 1.56 4.78 10.11
CA LEU A 131 0.87 3.95 9.13
C LEU A 131 -0.57 3.63 9.57
N LYS A 132 -0.76 3.37 10.85
CA LYS A 132 -2.11 3.07 11.35
C LYS A 132 -3.07 4.22 11.10
N HIS A 133 -2.60 5.45 11.25
CA HIS A 133 -3.44 6.62 10.99
C HIS A 133 -3.70 6.80 9.50
N TRP A 134 -2.65 6.61 8.69
CA TRP A 134 -2.79 6.76 7.24
C TRP A 134 -3.79 5.75 6.67
N LEU A 135 -3.67 4.49 7.07
CA LEU A 135 -4.54 3.43 6.53
C LEU A 135 -5.99 3.63 6.94
N ALA A 136 -6.23 4.04 8.18
CA ALA A 136 -7.60 4.19 8.66
C ALA A 136 -8.36 5.30 7.93
N GLN A 137 -7.65 6.24 7.34
CA GLN A 137 -8.28 7.35 6.61
C GLN A 137 -8.60 7.01 5.16
N LYS A 138 -8.08 5.89 4.64
CA LYS A 138 -8.34 5.51 3.25
C LYS A 138 -9.59 4.65 3.20
N GLU A 139 -10.60 5.12 2.46
CA GLU A 139 -11.86 4.38 2.35
C GLU A 139 -11.67 2.98 1.78
N GLU A 140 -10.63 2.82 0.97
CA GLU A 140 -10.32 1.54 0.35
C GLU A 140 -9.91 0.48 1.36
N VAL A 141 -9.49 0.88 2.56
CA VAL A 141 -9.02 -0.05 3.57
C VAL A 141 -10.20 -0.52 4.42
N ILE A 142 -10.49 -1.81 4.38
CA ILE A 142 -11.52 -2.44 5.20
C ILE A 142 -10.97 -2.77 6.58
N ALA A 143 -9.77 -3.33 6.61
CA ALA A 143 -9.17 -3.82 7.85
C ALA A 143 -7.68 -3.95 7.69
N TYR A 144 -6.95 -3.92 8.79
CA TYR A 144 -5.55 -4.32 8.78
C TYR A 144 -5.23 -5.03 10.09
N ALA A 145 -4.20 -5.87 10.05
CA ALA A 145 -3.77 -6.62 11.22
C ALA A 145 -2.28 -6.88 11.13
N GLN A 146 -1.63 -6.99 12.28
CA GLN A 146 -0.22 -7.32 12.32
C GLN A 146 0.03 -8.63 11.59
N ALA A 147 1.10 -8.69 10.83
CA ALA A 147 1.46 -9.88 10.08
C ALA A 147 1.82 -11.02 11.03
N ARG A 148 1.62 -12.25 10.57
CA ARG A 148 2.06 -13.40 11.32
C ARG A 148 3.58 -13.48 11.28
N ALA A 149 4.17 -14.25 12.19
CA ALA A 149 5.63 -14.31 12.33
C ALA A 149 6.34 -14.56 11.00
N HIS A 150 5.80 -15.48 10.20
CA HIS A 150 6.44 -15.85 8.93
C HIS A 150 6.23 -14.81 7.82
N ASP A 151 5.35 -13.83 8.05
CA ASP A 151 5.07 -12.76 7.08
C ASP A 151 5.66 -11.41 7.50
N GLY A 152 6.49 -11.41 8.52
CA GLY A 152 7.13 -10.18 8.97
C GLY A 152 6.84 -9.81 10.42
N GLY A 153 5.89 -10.47 11.05
CA GLY A 153 5.58 -10.26 12.46
C GLY A 153 5.30 -8.82 12.82
N SER A 154 5.93 -8.34 13.86
CA SER A 154 5.68 -6.97 14.37
C SER A 154 6.24 -5.88 13.45
N GLY A 155 6.96 -6.24 12.40
CA GLY A 155 7.49 -5.28 11.43
C GLY A 155 6.63 -5.09 10.21
N ALA A 156 5.47 -5.75 10.14
CA ALA A 156 4.62 -5.69 8.95
C ALA A 156 3.14 -5.76 9.31
N VAL A 157 2.31 -5.28 8.41
CA VAL A 157 0.87 -5.32 8.57
C VAL A 157 0.25 -5.87 7.29
N ILE A 158 -0.79 -6.67 7.45
CA ILE A 158 -1.58 -7.18 6.33
C ILE A 158 -2.82 -6.31 6.22
N VAL A 159 -3.11 -5.85 5.02
CA VAL A 159 -4.20 -4.90 4.78
C VAL A 159 -5.20 -5.51 3.81
N LEU A 160 -6.46 -5.42 4.16
CA LEU A 160 -7.54 -5.88 3.29
C LEU A 160 -8.21 -4.66 2.66
N LEU A 161 -8.29 -4.66 1.34
CA LEU A 161 -8.86 -3.56 0.58
C LEU A 161 -10.25 -3.93 0.07
N THR A 162 -11.02 -2.90 -0.23
CA THR A 162 -12.39 -3.10 -0.75
C THR A 162 -12.33 -3.78 -2.10
N ALA A 163 -13.37 -4.58 -2.37
CA ALA A 163 -13.56 -5.12 -3.69
C ALA A 163 -13.99 -4.00 -4.62
N HIS A 164 -13.81 -4.23 -5.91
CA HIS A 164 -14.20 -3.26 -6.92
C HIS A 164 -15.68 -3.21 -7.11
#